data_377b9fd6a678f353ce2c664a94eed301
#
_entry.id   377b9fd6a678f353ce2c664a94eed301
#
_cell.length_a   1.000
_cell.length_b   1.000
_cell.length_c   1.000
_cell.angle_alpha   90.00
_cell.angle_beta   90.00
_cell.angle_gamma   90.00
#
_symmetry.space_group_name_H-M   'P 1'
#
loop_
_entity.id
_entity.type
_entity.pdbx_description
1 polymer ?
#
loop_
_entity_poly.entity_id
_entity_poly.type
_entity_poly.pdbx_seq_one_letter_code
_entity_poly.pdbx_strand_id
1 'polypeptide(L)'
;MPFFVAAAEREIVGYVIARAAADEGEILNLAVAPQFRRRGVGSGLGRAILELLGSRGVTAVYLEVRASNAVARALYEQLGFREVGRRANYYRRPVEDAILLRAAIPAVRASAKL
;
A
#
# COMPACT_ATOMS: atom_id res chain seq x y z
N MET A 1 4.91 -6.86 -13.01
CA MET A 1 4.75 -6.10 -11.75
C MET A 1 3.33 -5.57 -11.69
N PRO A 2 2.54 -5.99 -10.71
CA PRO A 2 1.14 -5.53 -10.66
C PRO A 2 1.04 -4.05 -10.36
N PHE A 3 0.09 -3.41 -10.99
CA PHE A 3 -0.23 -2.03 -10.66
C PHE A 3 -1.68 -1.74 -11.02
N PHE A 4 -2.23 -0.71 -10.38
CA PHE A 4 -3.56 -0.18 -10.67
C PHE A 4 -3.47 1.32 -10.87
N VAL A 5 -4.33 1.84 -11.72
CA VAL A 5 -4.55 3.27 -11.82
C VAL A 5 -6.00 3.57 -11.51
N ALA A 6 -6.24 4.74 -10.96
CA ALA A 6 -7.58 5.26 -10.79
C ALA A 6 -7.76 6.41 -11.77
N ALA A 7 -8.89 6.44 -12.45
CA ALA A 7 -9.17 7.48 -13.43
C ALA A 7 -10.50 8.13 -13.14
N ALA A 8 -10.59 9.44 -13.41
CA ALA A 8 -11.83 10.19 -13.36
C ALA A 8 -11.86 11.08 -14.58
N GLU A 9 -12.98 11.07 -15.31
CA GLU A 9 -13.17 11.92 -16.48
C GLU A 9 -12.01 11.84 -17.45
N ARG A 10 -11.51 10.62 -17.69
CA ARG A 10 -10.42 10.33 -18.62
C ARG A 10 -9.05 10.79 -18.14
N GLU A 11 -8.93 11.20 -16.89
CA GLU A 11 -7.63 11.53 -16.31
C GLU A 11 -7.23 10.48 -15.30
N ILE A 12 -5.93 10.21 -15.24
CA ILE A 12 -5.40 9.36 -14.19
C ILE A 12 -5.25 10.23 -12.95
N VAL A 13 -5.96 9.86 -11.88
CA VAL A 13 -5.96 10.64 -10.64
C VAL A 13 -5.18 9.97 -9.53
N GLY A 14 -4.73 8.75 -9.75
CA GLY A 14 -3.90 8.05 -8.77
C GLY A 14 -3.40 6.72 -9.31
N TYR A 15 -2.44 6.13 -8.60
CA TYR A 15 -1.92 4.82 -8.99
C TYR A 15 -1.30 4.12 -7.78
N VAL A 16 -1.16 2.81 -7.89
CA VAL A 16 -0.42 2.01 -6.94
C VAL A 16 0.42 0.99 -7.70
N ILE A 17 1.65 0.80 -7.25
CA ILE A 17 2.58 -0.16 -7.84
C ILE A 17 3.08 -1.07 -6.73
N ALA A 18 3.05 -2.36 -6.98
CA ALA A 18 3.52 -3.36 -6.03
C ALA A 18 4.28 -4.45 -6.76
N ARG A 19 5.05 -5.21 -6.01
CA ARG A 19 5.71 -6.40 -6.53
C ARG A 19 5.56 -7.52 -5.52
N ALA A 20 5.78 -8.74 -5.96
CA ALA A 20 5.68 -9.91 -5.10
C ALA A 20 6.77 -10.90 -5.44
N ALA A 21 7.26 -11.59 -4.43
CA ALA A 21 8.19 -12.70 -4.57
C ALA A 21 7.76 -13.75 -3.56
N ALA A 22 7.50 -14.97 -4.03
CA ALA A 22 6.96 -16.03 -3.19
C ALA A 22 5.65 -15.56 -2.54
N ASP A 23 5.56 -15.65 -1.21
CA ASP A 23 4.35 -15.27 -0.49
C ASP A 23 4.41 -13.88 0.13
N GLU A 24 5.40 -13.08 -0.25
CA GLU A 24 5.55 -11.71 0.25
C GLU A 24 5.38 -10.70 -0.86
N GLY A 25 4.73 -9.58 -0.53
CA GLY A 25 4.57 -8.48 -1.44
C GLY A 25 5.11 -7.19 -0.86
N GLU A 26 5.29 -6.22 -1.73
CA GLU A 26 5.76 -4.90 -1.33
C GLU A 26 5.03 -3.85 -2.15
N ILE A 27 4.48 -2.85 -1.47
CA ILE A 27 3.97 -1.67 -2.17
C ILE A 27 5.13 -0.72 -2.38
N LEU A 28 5.43 -0.44 -3.64
CA LEU A 28 6.55 0.43 -4.00
C LEU A 28 6.15 1.88 -4.05
N ASN A 29 4.92 2.17 -4.47
CA ASN A 29 4.43 3.52 -4.56
C ASN A 29 2.91 3.54 -4.63
N LEU A 30 2.32 4.51 -3.98
CA LEU A 30 0.89 4.80 -4.06
C LEU A 30 0.76 6.31 -4.06
N ALA A 31 0.13 6.86 -5.07
CA ALA A 31 0.00 8.30 -5.20
C ALA A 31 -1.40 8.67 -5.67
N VAL A 32 -1.88 9.79 -5.17
CA VAL A 32 -3.18 10.36 -5.55
C VAL A 32 -2.95 11.84 -5.83
N ALA A 33 -3.47 12.31 -6.97
CA ALA A 33 -3.36 13.73 -7.31
C ALA A 33 -3.98 14.58 -6.20
N PRO A 34 -3.35 15.73 -5.86
CA PRO A 34 -3.80 16.50 -4.70
C PRO A 34 -5.27 16.85 -4.71
N GLN A 35 -5.83 17.24 -5.86
CA GLN A 35 -7.22 17.63 -5.95
C GLN A 35 -8.20 16.47 -5.80
N PHE A 36 -7.71 15.24 -5.81
CA PHE A 36 -8.54 14.05 -5.65
C PHE A 36 -8.31 13.34 -4.33
N ARG A 37 -7.54 13.94 -3.44
CA ARG A 37 -7.32 13.36 -2.11
C ARG A 37 -8.57 13.49 -1.26
N ARG A 38 -8.67 12.63 -0.23
CA ARG A 38 -9.79 12.57 0.70
C ARG A 38 -11.10 12.17 0.03
N ARG A 39 -11.02 11.49 -1.12
CA ARG A 39 -12.18 10.97 -1.82
C ARG A 39 -12.18 9.45 -1.88
N GLY A 40 -11.34 8.82 -1.08
CA GLY A 40 -11.29 7.36 -1.03
C GLY A 40 -10.48 6.71 -2.15
N VAL A 41 -9.82 7.50 -3.00
CA VAL A 41 -9.02 6.94 -4.11
C VAL A 41 -7.86 6.11 -3.58
N GLY A 42 -7.11 6.65 -2.62
CA GLY A 42 -5.98 5.92 -2.04
C GLY A 42 -6.41 4.63 -1.36
N SER A 43 -7.48 4.68 -0.58
CA SER A 43 -8.01 3.48 0.07
C SER A 43 -8.46 2.44 -0.94
N GLY A 44 -9.12 2.89 -2.02
CA GLY A 44 -9.58 1.98 -3.07
C GLY A 44 -8.42 1.30 -3.78
N LEU A 45 -7.39 2.09 -4.12
CA LEU A 45 -6.19 1.54 -4.76
C LEU A 45 -5.49 0.55 -3.83
N GLY A 46 -5.35 0.91 -2.55
CA GLY A 46 -4.72 0.03 -1.58
C GLY A 46 -5.46 -1.28 -1.42
N ARG A 47 -6.78 -1.21 -1.29
CA ARG A 47 -7.59 -2.44 -1.18
C ARG A 47 -7.48 -3.29 -2.42
N ALA A 48 -7.51 -2.67 -3.60
CA ALA A 48 -7.43 -3.41 -4.86
C ALA A 48 -6.11 -4.16 -4.99
N ILE A 49 -5.00 -3.50 -4.65
CA ILE A 49 -3.70 -4.15 -4.76
C ILE A 49 -3.54 -5.27 -3.74
N LEU A 50 -4.05 -5.07 -2.52
CA LEU A 50 -3.99 -6.11 -1.49
C LEU A 50 -4.80 -7.33 -1.90
N GLU A 51 -5.99 -7.11 -2.46
CA GLU A 51 -6.81 -8.20 -2.98
C GLU A 51 -6.12 -8.96 -4.08
N LEU A 52 -5.54 -8.24 -5.02
CA LEU A 52 -4.82 -8.90 -6.12
C LEU A 52 -3.66 -9.73 -5.60
N LEU A 53 -2.85 -9.15 -4.72
CA LEU A 53 -1.71 -9.87 -4.16
C LEU A 53 -2.17 -11.10 -3.41
N GLY A 54 -3.22 -10.98 -2.60
CA GLY A 54 -3.76 -12.12 -1.87
C GLY A 54 -4.24 -13.22 -2.80
N SER A 55 -4.85 -12.86 -3.93
CA SER A 55 -5.31 -13.84 -4.91
C SER A 55 -4.16 -14.60 -5.56
N ARG A 56 -2.95 -14.05 -5.48
CA ARG A 56 -1.74 -14.67 -6.02
C ARG A 56 -0.92 -15.38 -4.95
N GLY A 57 -1.47 -15.56 -3.76
CA GLY A 57 -0.81 -16.32 -2.71
C GLY A 57 0.07 -15.49 -1.78
N VAL A 58 0.04 -14.16 -1.90
CA VAL A 58 0.79 -13.29 -1.00
C VAL A 58 0.09 -13.27 0.36
N THR A 59 0.86 -13.48 1.43
CA THR A 59 0.32 -13.53 2.78
C THR A 59 0.75 -12.37 3.64
N ALA A 60 1.77 -11.62 3.21
CA ALA A 60 2.22 -10.43 3.93
C ALA A 60 2.70 -9.39 2.93
N VAL A 61 2.37 -8.13 3.18
CA VAL A 61 2.76 -7.02 2.32
C VAL A 61 3.49 -6.00 3.17
N TYR A 62 4.60 -5.51 2.65
CA TYR A 62 5.47 -4.56 3.33
C TYR A 62 5.53 -3.26 2.55
N LEU A 63 5.83 -2.18 3.24
CA LEU A 63 6.14 -0.90 2.61
C LEU A 63 6.98 -0.05 3.55
N GLU A 64 7.63 0.96 2.98
CA GLU A 64 8.35 1.96 3.75
C GLU A 64 7.72 3.31 3.51
N VAL A 65 7.62 4.11 4.55
CA VAL A 65 7.04 5.45 4.47
C VAL A 65 7.85 6.40 5.34
N ARG A 66 7.95 7.67 4.92
CA ARG A 66 8.62 8.69 5.73
C ARG A 66 7.90 8.86 7.05
N ALA A 67 8.68 8.98 8.13
CA ALA A 67 8.12 9.14 9.46
C ALA A 67 7.15 10.32 9.54
N SER A 68 7.43 11.39 8.82
CA SER A 68 6.61 12.60 8.84
C SER A 68 5.34 12.53 7.99
N ASN A 69 5.20 11.49 7.17
CA ASN A 69 4.05 11.40 6.27
C ASN A 69 2.83 10.86 7.00
N ALA A 70 2.22 11.72 7.82
CA ALA A 70 1.09 11.33 8.66
C ALA A 70 -0.11 10.87 7.84
N VAL A 71 -0.35 11.52 6.69
CA VAL A 71 -1.50 11.17 5.85
C VAL A 71 -1.36 9.75 5.31
N ALA A 72 -0.19 9.41 4.77
CA ALA A 72 0.05 8.07 4.25
C ALA A 72 0.02 7.03 5.37
N ARG A 73 0.61 7.36 6.51
CA ARG A 73 0.61 6.43 7.65
C ARG A 73 -0.80 6.11 8.11
N ALA A 74 -1.66 7.12 8.18
CA ALA A 74 -3.05 6.91 8.56
C ALA A 74 -3.80 6.04 7.54
N LEU A 75 -3.55 6.28 6.26
CA LEU A 75 -4.15 5.47 5.20
C LEU A 75 -3.76 4.01 5.33
N TYR A 76 -2.46 3.75 5.50
CA TYR A 76 -1.98 2.38 5.59
C TYR A 76 -2.48 1.70 6.86
N GLU A 77 -2.59 2.44 7.96
CA GLU A 77 -3.15 1.88 9.18
C GLU A 77 -4.59 1.42 8.97
N GLN A 78 -5.38 2.21 8.27
CA GLN A 78 -6.75 1.82 7.93
C GLN A 78 -6.81 0.57 7.07
N LEU A 79 -5.79 0.34 6.26
CA LEU A 79 -5.71 -0.83 5.40
C LEU A 79 -5.19 -2.07 6.14
N GLY A 80 -4.86 -1.92 7.42
CA GLY A 80 -4.41 -3.06 8.23
C GLY A 80 -2.91 -3.15 8.40
N PHE A 81 -2.15 -2.16 7.94
CA PHE A 81 -0.71 -2.14 8.14
C PHE A 81 -0.37 -1.73 9.56
N ARG A 82 0.71 -2.30 10.08
CA ARG A 82 1.24 -1.97 11.39
C ARG A 82 2.73 -1.78 11.31
N GLU A 83 3.27 -0.93 12.17
CA GLU A 83 4.69 -0.68 12.20
C GLU A 83 5.43 -1.91 12.71
N VAL A 84 6.45 -2.35 11.97
CA VAL A 84 7.27 -3.50 12.34
C VAL A 84 8.74 -3.14 12.45
N GLY A 85 9.13 -1.92 12.11
CA GLY A 85 10.52 -1.50 12.25
C GLY A 85 10.73 -0.09 11.77
N ARG A 86 11.96 0.38 11.92
CA ARG A 86 12.38 1.71 11.48
C ARG A 86 13.80 1.62 10.94
N ARG A 87 14.07 2.45 9.94
CA ARG A 87 15.42 2.67 9.47
C ARG A 87 15.80 4.11 9.76
N ALA A 88 16.72 4.31 10.69
CA ALA A 88 17.11 5.65 11.10
C ALA A 88 17.80 6.37 9.95
N ASN A 89 17.45 7.64 9.76
CA ASN A 89 18.09 8.52 8.79
C ASN A 89 18.15 7.93 7.38
N TYR A 90 17.10 7.22 6.98
CA TYR A 90 17.04 6.52 5.72
C TYR A 90 16.86 7.47 4.53
N TYR A 91 15.95 8.44 4.68
CA TYR A 91 15.74 9.45 3.65
C TYR A 91 16.73 10.60 3.83
N ARG A 92 17.04 11.29 2.75
CA ARG A 92 18.12 12.26 2.75
C ARG A 92 17.72 13.73 2.65
N ARG A 93 16.58 14.03 2.07
CA ARG A 93 16.22 15.44 1.80
C ARG A 93 14.77 15.69 2.10
N PRO A 94 14.44 15.97 3.34
CA PRO A 94 15.29 16.06 4.53
C PRO A 94 15.67 14.69 5.06
N VAL A 95 16.63 14.66 5.96
CA VAL A 95 16.99 13.44 6.66
C VAL A 95 15.86 13.09 7.60
N GLU A 96 15.36 11.88 7.46
CA GLU A 96 14.37 11.36 8.39
C GLU A 96 14.27 9.84 8.31
N ASP A 97 13.66 9.27 9.31
CA ASP A 97 13.52 7.83 9.40
C ASP A 97 12.51 7.30 8.40
N ALA A 98 12.73 6.07 7.99
CA ALA A 98 11.71 5.28 7.30
C ALA A 98 10.99 4.43 8.32
N ILE A 99 9.68 4.41 8.23
CA ILE A 99 8.85 3.52 9.04
C ILE A 99 8.52 2.31 8.16
N LEU A 100 8.82 1.13 8.68
CA LEU A 100 8.48 -0.11 7.99
C LEU A 100 7.12 -0.58 8.47
N LEU A 101 6.21 -0.78 7.53
CA LEU A 101 4.86 -1.22 7.81
C LEU A 101 4.63 -2.58 7.17
N ARG A 102 3.80 -3.39 7.82
CA ARG A 102 3.45 -4.72 7.35
C ARG A 102 1.96 -4.95 7.53
N ALA A 103 1.34 -5.55 6.53
CA ALA A 103 -0.04 -6.02 6.63
C ALA A 103 -0.07 -7.51 6.35
N ALA A 104 -0.76 -8.26 7.18
CA ALA A 104 -1.02 -9.66 6.91
C ALA A 104 -2.25 -9.77 6.02
N ILE A 105 -2.18 -10.65 5.02
CA ILE A 105 -3.32 -10.95 4.18
C ILE A 105 -3.81 -12.32 4.59
N PRO A 106 -5.06 -12.44 5.06
CA PRO A 106 -5.59 -13.74 5.42
C PRO A 106 -5.56 -14.68 4.22
N ALA A 107 -5.33 -15.94 4.47
CA ALA A 107 -5.37 -16.95 3.42
C ALA A 107 -6.72 -16.90 2.73
N VAL A 108 -6.71 -17.14 1.42
CA VAL A 108 -7.95 -17.22 0.68
C VAL A 108 -8.84 -18.28 1.32
N ARG A 109 -10.03 -17.86 1.68
CA ARG A 109 -10.94 -18.77 2.33
C ARG A 109 -11.70 -19.56 1.28
N ALA A 110 -11.09 -20.68 0.93
CA ALA A 110 -11.79 -21.57 0.01
C ALA A 110 -13.16 -21.91 0.52
N SER A 111 -13.29 -22.03 1.83
CA SER A 111 -14.58 -22.29 2.44
C SER A 111 -15.59 -21.17 2.22
N ALA A 112 -15.13 -19.97 1.98
CA ALA A 112 -16.04 -18.84 1.84
C ALA A 112 -16.93 -18.95 0.62
N LYS A 113 -16.56 -19.75 -0.33
CA LYS A 113 -17.32 -19.85 -1.55
C LYS A 113 -18.26 -21.02 -1.60
N LEU A 114 -18.34 -21.74 -0.55
CA LEU A 114 -19.20 -22.90 -0.52
C LEU A 114 -20.66 -22.57 -0.12
#